data_808126d58bdd09e16c5cdfa3576f132b
#
_entry.id   808126d58bdd09e16c5cdfa3576f132b
#
_cell.length_a   1.000
_cell.length_b   1.000
_cell.length_c   1.000
_cell.angle_alpha   90.00
_cell.angle_beta   90.00
_cell.angle_gamma   90.00
#
_symmetry.space_group_name_H-M   'P 1'
#
loop_
_entity.id
_entity.type
_entity.pdbx_description
1 polymer ?
#
loop_
_entity_poly.entity_id
_entity_poly.type
_entity_poly.pdbx_seq_one_letter_code
_entity_poly.pdbx_strand_id
1 'polypeptide(L)'
;MEPKVMALLFAAGAAGGVVNAIAGGATLITFPAMLAAGLPPVVANASNAVAISPGHLIAAVADRAKLPAADRRLALSLAAATLGGIAGALLLLALPEAAFLQPVPLLIGLATALFA
;
A
#
# COMPACT_ATOMS: atom_id res chain seq x y z
N MET A 1 5.36 16.62 -15.97
CA MET A 1 5.93 15.27 -15.92
C MET A 1 6.28 14.80 -17.33
N GLU A 2 7.46 14.24 -17.49
CA GLU A 2 7.90 13.79 -18.80
C GLU A 2 7.03 12.64 -19.33
N PRO A 3 6.82 12.54 -20.66
CA PRO A 3 6.04 11.44 -21.23
C PRO A 3 6.58 10.06 -20.92
N LYS A 4 7.90 9.91 -20.82
CA LYS A 4 8.54 8.63 -20.43
C LYS A 4 8.17 8.21 -19.01
N VAL A 5 8.13 9.15 -18.08
CA VAL A 5 7.76 8.91 -16.68
C VAL A 5 6.28 8.55 -16.58
N MET A 6 5.43 9.26 -17.34
CA MET A 6 4.00 8.93 -17.41
C MET A 6 3.76 7.52 -17.95
N ALA A 7 4.49 7.14 -19.01
CA ALA A 7 4.42 5.79 -19.56
C ALA A 7 4.89 4.73 -18.56
N LEU A 8 5.97 5.00 -17.84
CA LEU A 8 6.47 4.10 -16.79
C LEU A 8 5.44 3.88 -15.70
N LEU A 9 4.87 4.96 -15.18
CA LEU A 9 3.88 4.89 -14.09
C LEU A 9 2.59 4.21 -14.57
N PHE A 10 2.16 4.48 -15.79
CA PHE A 10 1.00 3.82 -16.38
C PHE A 10 1.22 2.31 -16.54
N ALA A 11 2.36 1.92 -17.10
CA ALA A 11 2.72 0.51 -17.27
C ALA A 11 2.85 -0.21 -15.93
N ALA A 12 3.49 0.42 -14.95
CA ALA A 12 3.63 -0.12 -13.59
C ALA A 12 2.27 -0.26 -12.90
N GLY A 13 1.39 0.72 -13.09
CA GLY A 13 0.03 0.69 -12.55
C GLY A 13 -0.81 -0.44 -13.16
N ALA A 14 -0.72 -0.61 -14.48
CA ALA A 14 -1.43 -1.69 -15.17
C ALA A 14 -0.91 -3.07 -14.75
N ALA A 15 0.40 -3.26 -14.73
CA ALA A 15 1.02 -4.50 -14.28
C ALA A 15 0.72 -4.77 -12.79
N GLY A 16 0.84 -3.74 -11.96
CA GLY A 16 0.52 -3.81 -10.53
C GLY A 16 -0.93 -4.18 -10.28
N GLY A 17 -1.85 -3.61 -11.05
CA GLY A 17 -3.27 -3.93 -10.96
C GLY A 17 -3.58 -5.39 -11.28
N VAL A 18 -2.95 -5.93 -12.32
CA VAL A 18 -3.09 -7.36 -12.70
C VAL A 18 -2.54 -8.26 -11.59
N VAL A 19 -1.35 -7.97 -11.10
CA VAL A 19 -0.72 -8.74 -10.02
C VAL A 19 -1.55 -8.66 -8.75
N ASN A 20 -2.08 -7.49 -8.43
CA ASN A 20 -2.90 -7.29 -7.24
C ASN A 20 -4.21 -8.09 -7.31
N ALA A 21 -4.81 -8.18 -8.49
CA ALA A 21 -6.02 -8.95 -8.70
C ALA A 21 -5.80 -10.46 -8.50
N ILE A 22 -4.62 -10.95 -8.83
CA ILE A 22 -4.31 -12.39 -8.76
C ILE A 22 -3.77 -12.77 -7.39
N ALA A 23 -2.83 -12.01 -6.83
CA ALA A 23 -2.07 -12.43 -5.66
C ALA A 23 -1.94 -11.37 -4.57
N GLY A 24 -2.42 -10.16 -4.81
CA GLY A 24 -2.09 -9.00 -3.99
C GLY A 24 -0.61 -8.65 -4.15
N GLY A 25 -0.18 -7.49 -3.90
CA GLY A 25 1.24 -7.14 -4.01
C GLY A 25 1.56 -6.16 -5.14
N ALA A 26 0.58 -5.39 -5.55
CA ALA A 26 0.79 -4.30 -6.51
C ALA A 26 1.96 -3.39 -6.10
N THR A 27 2.12 -3.17 -4.81
CA THR A 27 3.16 -2.30 -4.25
C THR A 27 4.58 -2.76 -4.62
N LEU A 28 4.79 -4.06 -4.80
CA LEU A 28 6.10 -4.58 -5.23
C LEU A 28 6.51 -4.07 -6.62
N ILE A 29 5.56 -3.67 -7.43
CA ILE A 29 5.79 -3.10 -8.77
C ILE A 29 5.67 -1.58 -8.74
N THR A 30 4.62 -1.06 -8.14
CA THR A 30 4.28 0.36 -8.19
C THR A 30 5.19 1.24 -7.35
N PHE A 31 5.58 0.79 -6.17
CA PHE A 31 6.45 1.57 -5.29
C PHE A 31 7.85 1.78 -5.89
N PRO A 32 8.58 0.73 -6.36
CA PRO A 32 9.84 0.93 -7.04
C PRO A 32 9.73 1.80 -8.29
N ALA A 33 8.64 1.69 -9.05
CA ALA A 33 8.40 2.53 -10.22
C ALA A 33 8.28 4.00 -9.84
N MET A 34 7.60 4.30 -8.72
CA MET A 34 7.47 5.67 -8.23
C MET A 34 8.82 6.22 -7.76
N LEU A 35 9.65 5.42 -7.11
CA LEU A 35 11.01 5.81 -6.74
C LEU A 35 11.86 6.08 -7.98
N ALA A 36 11.77 5.21 -9.01
CA ALA A 36 12.47 5.40 -10.28
C ALA A 36 12.00 6.66 -11.01
N ALA A 37 10.74 7.05 -10.82
CA ALA A 37 10.20 8.29 -11.37
C ALA A 37 10.67 9.55 -10.62
N GLY A 38 11.41 9.39 -9.53
CA GLY A 38 11.97 10.49 -8.76
C GLY A 38 11.15 10.96 -7.58
N LEU A 39 10.09 10.24 -7.21
CA LEU A 39 9.31 10.60 -6.03
C LEU A 39 10.08 10.27 -4.75
N PRO A 40 10.04 11.18 -3.76
CA PRO A 40 10.58 10.86 -2.43
C PRO A 40 9.86 9.66 -1.80
N PRO A 41 10.54 8.84 -1.00
CA PRO A 41 9.96 7.60 -0.46
C PRO A 41 8.64 7.78 0.31
N VAL A 42 8.52 8.81 1.12
CA VAL A 42 7.28 9.08 1.87
C VAL A 42 6.15 9.44 0.92
N VAL A 43 6.42 10.28 -0.07
CA VAL A 43 5.43 10.67 -1.09
C VAL A 43 5.04 9.46 -1.94
N ALA A 44 6.02 8.64 -2.35
CA ALA A 44 5.76 7.42 -3.10
C ALA A 44 4.87 6.46 -2.32
N ASN A 45 5.15 6.25 -1.03
CA ASN A 45 4.36 5.38 -0.17
C ASN A 45 2.92 5.88 -0.02
N ALA A 46 2.74 7.16 0.28
CA ALA A 46 1.42 7.76 0.42
C ALA A 46 0.64 7.75 -0.90
N SER A 47 1.28 8.09 -2.00
CA SER A 47 0.67 8.08 -3.33
C SER A 47 0.25 6.67 -3.75
N ASN A 48 1.09 5.68 -3.45
CA ASN A 48 0.79 4.29 -3.73
C ASN A 48 -0.44 3.82 -2.93
N ALA A 49 -0.52 4.15 -1.65
CA ALA A 49 -1.66 3.80 -0.81
C ALA A 49 -2.97 4.38 -1.36
N VAL A 50 -2.95 5.65 -1.77
CA VAL A 50 -4.12 6.29 -2.38
C VAL A 50 -4.47 5.64 -3.72
N ALA A 51 -3.46 5.34 -4.54
CA ALA A 51 -3.67 4.79 -5.87
C ALA A 51 -4.30 3.39 -5.84
N ILE A 52 -3.94 2.55 -4.88
CA ILE A 52 -4.47 1.18 -4.77
C ILE A 52 -5.80 1.10 -4.02
N SER A 53 -6.16 2.13 -3.25
CA SER A 53 -7.39 2.14 -2.43
C SER A 53 -8.68 1.92 -3.22
N PRO A 54 -8.90 2.57 -4.40
CA PRO A 54 -10.11 2.30 -5.19
C PRO A 54 -10.24 0.85 -5.61
N GLY A 55 -9.12 0.19 -5.95
CA GLY A 55 -9.12 -1.23 -6.31
C GLY A 55 -9.56 -2.11 -5.15
N HIS A 56 -9.08 -1.84 -3.95
CA HIS A 56 -9.49 -2.57 -2.76
C HIS A 56 -10.97 -2.35 -2.43
N LEU A 57 -11.47 -1.12 -2.60
CA LEU A 57 -12.88 -0.83 -2.37
C LEU A 57 -13.77 -1.57 -3.36
N ILE A 58 -13.41 -1.56 -4.65
CA ILE A 58 -14.14 -2.27 -5.70
C ILE A 58 -14.14 -3.79 -5.41
N ALA A 59 -13.00 -4.34 -5.02
CA ALA A 59 -12.89 -5.74 -4.66
C ALA A 59 -13.80 -6.10 -3.47
N ALA A 60 -13.82 -5.26 -2.45
CA ALA A 60 -14.68 -5.46 -1.29
C ALA A 60 -16.16 -5.45 -1.66
N VAL A 61 -16.58 -4.54 -2.54
CA VAL A 61 -17.96 -4.47 -3.02
C VAL A 61 -18.30 -5.68 -3.89
N ALA A 62 -17.38 -6.10 -4.76
CA ALA A 62 -17.58 -7.28 -5.61
C ALA A 62 -17.72 -8.57 -4.79
N ASP A 63 -16.95 -8.70 -3.73
CA ASP A 63 -16.93 -9.88 -2.86
C ASP A 63 -17.80 -9.71 -1.61
N ARG A 64 -18.72 -8.76 -1.60
CA ARG A 64 -19.53 -8.43 -0.41
C ARG A 64 -20.27 -9.63 0.19
N ALA A 65 -20.63 -10.61 -0.63
CA ALA A 65 -21.30 -11.83 -0.17
C ALA A 65 -20.38 -12.74 0.64
N LYS A 66 -19.06 -12.59 0.48
CA LYS A 66 -18.04 -13.38 1.19
C LYS A 66 -17.52 -12.65 2.44
N LEU A 67 -17.96 -11.43 2.67
CA LEU A 67 -17.53 -10.68 3.84
C LEU A 67 -18.07 -11.32 5.12
N PRO A 68 -17.34 -11.24 6.24
CA PRO A 68 -17.82 -11.73 7.52
C PRO A 68 -19.13 -11.02 7.92
N ALA A 69 -19.95 -11.71 8.70
CA ALA A 69 -21.14 -11.10 9.26
C ALA A 69 -20.78 -9.82 10.03
N ALA A 70 -21.64 -8.81 9.92
CA ALA A 70 -21.47 -7.55 10.64
C ALA A 70 -21.78 -7.78 12.13
N ASP A 71 -20.76 -8.16 12.89
CA ASP A 71 -20.83 -8.40 14.32
C ASP A 71 -19.88 -7.47 15.07
N ARG A 72 -19.86 -7.62 16.40
CA ARG A 72 -18.96 -6.84 17.25
C ARG A 72 -17.50 -7.06 16.91
N ARG A 73 -17.13 -8.27 16.51
CA ARG A 73 -15.75 -8.64 16.14
C ARG A 73 -15.29 -7.85 14.91
N LEU A 74 -16.12 -7.79 13.89
CA LEU A 74 -15.84 -7.02 12.69
C LEU A 74 -15.74 -5.53 13.01
N ALA A 75 -16.66 -4.99 13.80
CA ALA A 75 -16.64 -3.59 14.21
C ALA A 75 -15.36 -3.23 14.98
N LEU A 76 -14.94 -4.08 15.92
CA LEU A 76 -13.71 -3.88 16.68
C LEU A 76 -12.47 -3.96 15.77
N SER A 77 -12.45 -4.90 14.83
CA SER A 77 -11.34 -5.04 13.88
C SER A 77 -11.24 -3.81 12.97
N LEU A 78 -12.35 -3.31 12.46
CA LEU A 78 -12.37 -2.11 11.63
C LEU A 78 -11.96 -0.86 12.43
N ALA A 79 -12.41 -0.74 13.67
CA ALA A 79 -12.01 0.36 14.54
C ALA A 79 -10.51 0.31 14.84
N ALA A 80 -9.97 -0.85 15.17
CA ALA A 80 -8.54 -1.05 15.41
C ALA A 80 -7.71 -0.74 14.16
N ALA A 81 -8.16 -1.20 12.98
CA ALA A 81 -7.48 -0.94 11.71
C ALA A 81 -7.49 0.56 11.39
N THR A 82 -8.61 1.23 11.59
CA THR A 82 -8.75 2.67 11.34
C THR A 82 -7.85 3.48 12.27
N LEU A 83 -7.86 3.17 13.56
CA LEU A 83 -7.00 3.85 14.54
C LEU A 83 -5.53 3.60 14.25
N GLY A 84 -5.16 2.36 13.93
CA GLY A 84 -3.79 2.00 13.56
C GLY A 84 -3.35 2.69 12.28
N GLY A 85 -4.24 2.78 11.28
CA GLY A 85 -3.97 3.49 10.03
C GLY A 85 -3.76 4.98 10.24
N ILE A 86 -4.61 5.62 11.05
CA ILE A 86 -4.46 7.04 11.38
C ILE A 86 -3.16 7.28 12.14
N ALA A 87 -2.87 6.45 13.15
CA ALA A 87 -1.63 6.57 13.92
C ALA A 87 -0.40 6.38 13.03
N GLY A 88 -0.43 5.38 12.14
CA GLY A 88 0.64 5.13 11.19
C GLY A 88 0.83 6.28 10.20
N ALA A 89 -0.25 6.85 9.69
CA ALA A 89 -0.19 7.99 8.80
C ALA A 89 0.40 9.22 9.47
N LEU A 90 -0.03 9.51 10.69
CA LEU A 90 0.51 10.63 11.47
C LEU A 90 2.00 10.43 11.77
N LEU A 91 2.39 9.22 12.13
CA LEU A 91 3.79 8.86 12.35
C LEU A 91 4.63 9.05 11.09
N LEU A 92 4.11 8.59 9.95
CA LEU A 92 4.78 8.74 8.66
C LEU A 92 5.01 10.21 8.30
N LEU A 93 4.00 11.07 8.53
CA LEU A 93 4.11 12.50 8.26
C LEU A 93 5.05 13.21 9.23
N ALA A 94 5.17 12.73 10.47
CA ALA A 94 6.00 13.32 11.49
C ALA A 94 7.48 12.93 11.37
N LEU A 95 7.78 11.78 10.72
CA LEU A 95 9.15 11.27 10.59
C LEU A 95 9.86 11.87 9.38
N PRO A 96 11.18 12.23 9.51
CA PRO A 96 12.02 12.54 8.36
C PRO A 96 12.13 11.31 7.43
N GLU A 97 12.38 11.55 6.15
CA GLU A 97 12.54 10.46 5.17
C GLU A 97 13.66 9.48 5.54
N ALA A 98 14.77 10.01 6.08
CA ALA A 98 15.88 9.16 6.55
C ALA A 98 15.41 8.22 7.66
N ALA A 99 14.59 8.68 8.59
CA ALA A 99 14.03 7.85 9.65
C ALA A 99 13.02 6.84 9.11
N PHE A 100 12.30 7.17 8.04
CA PHE A 100 11.40 6.25 7.35
C PHE A 100 12.16 5.10 6.68
N LEU A 101 13.29 5.40 6.05
CA LEU A 101 14.07 4.40 5.32
C LEU A 101 14.87 3.46 6.23
N GLN A 102 15.25 3.89 7.43
CA GLN A 102 16.06 3.09 8.35
C GLN A 102 15.39 1.79 8.81
N PRO A 103 14.11 1.80 9.26
CA PRO A 103 13.49 0.58 9.77
C PRO A 103 12.97 -0.34 8.66
N VAL A 104 12.86 0.12 7.42
CA VAL A 104 12.27 -0.66 6.33
C VAL A 104 13.00 -1.97 6.06
N PRO A 105 14.35 -2.00 5.90
CA PRO A 105 15.07 -3.27 5.72
C PRO A 105 14.92 -4.22 6.90
N LEU A 106 14.91 -3.71 8.11
CA LEU A 106 14.71 -4.50 9.33
C LEU A 106 13.32 -5.12 9.38
N LEU A 107 12.29 -4.34 9.06
CA LEU A 107 10.91 -4.82 9.04
C LEU A 107 10.69 -5.87 7.94
N ILE A 108 11.28 -5.66 6.76
CA ILE A 108 11.22 -6.63 5.66
C ILE A 108 11.93 -7.93 6.06
N GLY A 109 13.12 -7.83 6.65
CA GLY A 109 13.88 -8.98 7.12
C GLY A 109 13.12 -9.75 8.19
N LEU A 110 12.53 -9.06 9.16
CA LEU A 110 11.73 -9.67 10.22
C LEU A 110 10.50 -10.37 9.66
N ALA A 111 9.77 -9.71 8.77
CA ALA A 111 8.60 -10.31 8.13
C ALA A 111 8.97 -11.55 7.33
N THR A 112 10.05 -11.50 6.58
CA THR A 112 10.56 -12.65 5.81
C THR A 112 10.93 -13.80 6.75
N ALA A 113 11.60 -13.52 7.85
CA ALA A 113 11.99 -14.54 8.83
C ALA A 113 10.77 -15.19 9.49
N LEU A 114 9.70 -14.42 9.76
CA LEU A 114 8.48 -14.94 10.39
C LEU A 114 7.64 -15.80 9.44
N PHE A 115 7.67 -15.49 8.13
CA PHE A 115 6.84 -16.17 7.14
C PHE A 115 7.64 -17.10 6.20
N ALA A 116 8.93 -17.20 6.40
CA ALA A 116 9.76 -18.10 5.61
C ALA A 116 9.67 -19.57 6.08
#